data_90cef12a89f02c1a9f5d12580318836c
#
_entry.id   90cef12a89f02c1a9f5d12580318836c
#
_cell.length_a   1.000
_cell.length_b   1.000
_cell.length_c   1.000
_cell.angle_alpha   90.00
_cell.angle_beta   90.00
_cell.angle_gamma   90.00
#
_symmetry.space_group_name_H-M   'P 1'
#
loop_
_entity.id
_entity.type
_entity.pdbx_description
1 polymer ?
#
loop_
_entity_poly.entity_id
_entity_poly.type
_entity_poly.pdbx_seq_one_letter_code
_entity_poly.pdbx_strand_id
1 'polypeptide(L)'
;MEVPEAGGSTLFSDQYAAYETLPADRKADLAGRTVTHRVTGVASDTDSSAVHPLFAVHPVSGRTALALSAPARCVAISGMSSDEANETIRCLFEHSTREDNVLRHTWAPDDVVMWDNRCVMHRADHTGVVGNRVMHRGMVANAETVSVM
;
A
#
# COMPACT_ATOMS: atom_id res chain seq x y z
N MET A 1 15.89 9.59 -16.29
CA MET A 1 14.66 10.04 -15.59
C MET A 1 14.20 11.31 -16.26
N GLU A 2 12.92 11.43 -16.59
CA GLU A 2 12.33 12.66 -17.13
C GLU A 2 11.23 13.12 -16.17
N VAL A 3 11.37 14.33 -15.66
CA VAL A 3 10.39 14.96 -14.77
C VAL A 3 9.46 15.79 -15.63
N PRO A 4 8.13 15.66 -15.52
CA PRO A 4 7.19 16.45 -16.30
C PRO A 4 7.24 17.92 -15.87
N GLU A 5 6.87 18.82 -16.80
CA GLU A 5 6.80 20.27 -16.55
C GLU A 5 5.72 20.62 -15.49
N ALA A 6 4.66 19.81 -15.43
CA ALA A 6 3.61 19.93 -14.41
C ALA A 6 2.96 18.56 -14.14
N GLY A 7 2.36 18.41 -12.96
CA GLY A 7 1.68 17.19 -12.53
C GLY A 7 2.64 16.04 -12.25
N GLY A 8 2.14 14.81 -12.30
CA GLY A 8 2.94 13.59 -12.19
C GLY A 8 3.54 13.31 -10.81
N SER A 9 2.94 13.84 -9.76
CA SER A 9 3.34 13.60 -8.36
C SER A 9 3.25 12.11 -8.00
N THR A 10 3.93 11.73 -6.92
CA THR A 10 3.70 10.45 -6.25
C THR A 10 3.05 10.71 -4.89
N LEU A 11 2.00 9.95 -4.60
CA LEU A 11 1.28 10.00 -3.33
C LEU A 11 1.75 8.85 -2.45
N PHE A 12 2.00 9.14 -1.18
CA PHE A 12 2.40 8.18 -0.16
C PHE A 12 1.43 8.27 1.01
N SER A 13 0.82 7.15 1.39
CA SER A 13 -0.08 7.05 2.53
C SER A 13 0.61 6.31 3.67
N ASP A 14 0.61 6.92 4.88
CA ASP A 14 1.19 6.32 6.09
C ASP A 14 0.24 5.26 6.66
N GLN A 15 0.66 4.00 6.60
CA GLN A 15 -0.14 2.88 7.10
C GLN A 15 -0.03 2.68 8.61
N TYR A 16 0.99 3.25 9.27
CA TYR A 16 1.03 3.34 10.73
C TYR A 16 -0.04 4.31 11.24
N ALA A 17 -0.06 5.53 10.71
CA ALA A 17 -1.06 6.52 11.08
C ALA A 17 -2.47 6.07 10.71
N ALA A 18 -2.64 5.36 9.58
CA ALA A 18 -3.91 4.74 9.22
C ALA A 18 -4.38 3.75 10.28
N TYR A 19 -3.49 2.87 10.79
CA TYR A 19 -3.84 1.97 11.91
C TYR A 19 -4.08 2.75 13.20
N GLU A 20 -3.19 3.65 13.59
CA GLU A 20 -3.24 4.36 14.88
C GLU A 20 -4.54 5.15 15.06
N THR A 21 -5.05 5.73 13.98
CA THR A 21 -6.26 6.57 13.96
C THR A 21 -7.56 5.80 13.69
N LEU A 22 -7.50 4.48 13.47
CA LEU A 22 -8.73 3.67 13.42
C LEU A 22 -9.45 3.72 14.77
N PRO A 23 -10.80 3.81 14.78
CA PRO A 23 -11.60 3.68 15.99
C PRO A 23 -11.33 2.38 16.73
N ALA A 24 -11.41 2.41 18.06
CA ALA A 24 -11.08 1.27 18.90
C ALA A 24 -11.97 0.04 18.65
N ASP A 25 -13.25 0.26 18.39
CA ASP A 25 -14.23 -0.77 18.02
C ASP A 25 -13.85 -1.44 16.68
N ARG A 26 -13.43 -0.67 15.68
CA ARG A 26 -12.95 -1.20 14.39
C ARG A 26 -11.66 -2.01 14.55
N LYS A 27 -10.72 -1.53 15.39
CA LYS A 27 -9.51 -2.31 15.72
C LYS A 27 -9.86 -3.64 16.38
N ALA A 28 -10.80 -3.65 17.32
CA ALA A 28 -11.24 -4.86 18.00
C ALA A 28 -11.91 -5.86 17.04
N ASP A 29 -12.83 -5.39 16.18
CA ASP A 29 -13.55 -6.22 15.21
C ASP A 29 -12.61 -6.84 14.16
N LEU A 30 -11.57 -6.12 13.77
CA LEU A 30 -10.63 -6.54 12.73
C LEU A 30 -9.37 -7.23 13.28
N ALA A 31 -9.20 -7.29 14.59
CA ALA A 31 -8.05 -7.92 15.22
C ALA A 31 -7.91 -9.40 14.82
N GLY A 32 -6.68 -9.82 14.50
CA GLY A 32 -6.37 -11.20 14.12
C GLY A 32 -6.84 -11.60 12.72
N ARG A 33 -7.52 -10.73 11.98
CA ARG A 33 -7.93 -11.02 10.60
C ARG A 33 -6.76 -10.92 9.64
N THR A 34 -6.88 -11.65 8.53
CA THR A 34 -5.94 -11.58 7.42
C THR A 34 -6.61 -11.01 6.19
N VAL A 35 -5.84 -10.34 5.35
CA VAL A 35 -6.25 -9.86 4.04
C VAL A 35 -5.54 -10.66 2.94
N THR A 36 -6.28 -11.04 1.91
CA THR A 36 -5.73 -11.72 0.73
C THR A 36 -5.53 -10.70 -0.38
N HIS A 37 -4.29 -10.60 -0.85
CA HIS A 37 -3.91 -9.74 -1.97
C HIS A 37 -3.74 -10.58 -3.24
N ARG A 38 -4.27 -10.07 -4.37
CA ARG A 38 -3.98 -10.61 -5.69
C ARG A 38 -2.72 -9.96 -6.23
N VAL A 39 -1.76 -10.76 -6.66
CA VAL A 39 -0.56 -10.27 -7.35
C VAL A 39 -0.94 -10.00 -8.81
N THR A 40 -0.78 -8.74 -9.25
CA THR A 40 -1.04 -8.33 -10.63
C THR A 40 0.25 -7.80 -11.26
N GLY A 41 0.44 -8.04 -12.56
CA GLY A 41 1.56 -7.49 -13.32
C GLY A 41 2.82 -8.38 -13.35
N VAL A 42 2.74 -9.59 -12.88
CA VAL A 42 3.75 -10.63 -13.18
C VAL A 42 3.23 -11.42 -14.37
N ALA A 43 4.03 -11.49 -15.44
CA ALA A 43 3.73 -12.30 -16.61
C ALA A 43 3.87 -13.80 -16.25
N SER A 44 2.92 -14.34 -15.55
CA SER A 44 2.79 -15.78 -15.34
C SER A 44 1.31 -16.11 -15.27
N ASP A 45 0.93 -17.18 -15.92
CA ASP A 45 -0.42 -17.79 -15.96
C ASP A 45 -0.92 -18.30 -14.59
N THR A 46 -0.27 -17.91 -13.51
CA THR A 46 -0.67 -18.29 -12.16
C THR A 46 -1.28 -17.09 -11.46
N ASP A 47 -2.56 -17.21 -11.13
CA ASP A 47 -3.26 -16.35 -10.15
C ASP A 47 -2.53 -16.49 -8.80
N SER A 48 -1.45 -15.74 -8.61
CA SER A 48 -0.74 -15.75 -7.36
C SER A 48 -1.42 -14.79 -6.38
N SER A 49 -1.79 -15.31 -5.23
CA SER A 49 -2.32 -14.54 -4.11
C SER A 49 -1.38 -14.65 -2.91
N ALA A 50 -1.29 -13.58 -2.13
CA ALA A 50 -0.55 -13.55 -0.88
C ALA A 50 -1.50 -13.18 0.26
N VAL A 51 -1.38 -13.88 1.38
CA VAL A 51 -2.18 -13.63 2.59
C VAL A 51 -1.28 -12.97 3.62
N HIS A 52 -1.73 -11.85 4.16
CA HIS A 52 -1.01 -11.09 5.18
C HIS A 52 -1.93 -10.79 6.37
N PRO A 53 -1.40 -10.64 7.60
CA PRO A 53 -2.16 -10.05 8.69
C PRO A 53 -2.69 -8.68 8.25
N LEU A 54 -3.99 -8.40 8.50
CA LEU A 54 -4.58 -7.08 8.19
C LEU A 54 -3.92 -5.96 9.01
N PHE A 55 -3.55 -6.27 10.25
CA PHE A 55 -2.75 -5.44 11.14
C PHE A 55 -1.37 -6.10 11.29
N ALA A 56 -0.38 -5.59 10.58
CA ALA A 56 0.95 -6.15 10.50
C ALA A 56 1.94 -5.41 11.41
N VAL A 57 2.59 -6.13 12.31
CA VAL A 57 3.68 -5.54 13.13
C VAL A 57 4.94 -5.45 12.28
N HIS A 58 5.49 -4.25 12.17
CA HIS A 58 6.70 -4.02 11.41
C HIS A 58 7.93 -4.58 12.17
N PRO A 59 8.75 -5.45 11.56
CA PRO A 59 9.78 -6.21 12.27
C PRO A 59 10.91 -5.35 12.84
N VAL A 60 11.15 -4.16 12.30
CA VAL A 60 12.23 -3.28 12.78
C VAL A 60 11.71 -2.24 13.78
N SER A 61 10.58 -1.58 13.47
CA SER A 61 10.06 -0.51 14.33
C SER A 61 9.17 -1.01 15.47
N GLY A 62 8.62 -2.23 15.37
CA GLY A 62 7.63 -2.76 16.30
C GLY A 62 6.25 -2.08 16.19
N ARG A 63 6.08 -1.07 15.35
CA ARG A 63 4.79 -0.40 15.14
C ARG A 63 3.87 -1.28 14.29
N THR A 64 2.57 -1.16 14.54
CA THR A 64 1.54 -1.84 13.75
C THR A 64 1.14 -0.96 12.56
N ALA A 65 1.10 -1.54 11.37
CA ALA A 65 0.62 -0.93 10.15
C ALA A 65 -0.64 -1.61 9.64
N LEU A 66 -1.49 -0.87 8.94
CA LEU A 66 -2.60 -1.44 8.19
C LEU A 66 -2.06 -2.01 6.88
N ALA A 67 -2.06 -3.36 6.75
CA ALA A 67 -1.55 -4.05 5.56
C ALA A 67 -2.61 -4.04 4.44
N LEU A 68 -2.72 -2.92 3.75
CA LEU A 68 -3.72 -2.71 2.69
C LEU A 68 -3.05 -2.37 1.36
N SER A 69 -3.76 -2.61 0.27
CA SER A 69 -3.43 -2.11 -1.07
C SER A 69 -4.69 -1.56 -1.75
N ALA A 70 -4.60 -1.18 -3.02
CA ALA A 70 -5.77 -0.73 -3.76
C ALA A 70 -6.91 -1.77 -3.68
N PRO A 71 -8.18 -1.37 -3.53
CA PRO A 71 -9.31 -2.29 -3.35
C PRO A 71 -9.38 -3.39 -4.41
N ALA A 72 -9.06 -3.08 -5.67
CA ALA A 72 -9.03 -4.06 -6.76
C ALA A 72 -8.01 -5.20 -6.56
N ARG A 73 -7.06 -5.03 -5.65
CA ARG A 73 -6.04 -6.04 -5.30
C ARG A 73 -6.30 -6.75 -3.99
N CYS A 74 -7.18 -6.24 -3.15
CA CYS A 74 -7.61 -6.90 -1.91
C CYS A 74 -8.87 -7.70 -2.22
N VAL A 75 -8.79 -9.03 -2.16
CA VAL A 75 -9.88 -9.90 -2.66
C VAL A 75 -10.68 -10.59 -1.56
N ALA A 76 -10.16 -10.64 -0.34
CA ALA A 76 -10.86 -11.23 0.80
C ALA A 76 -10.29 -10.73 2.14
N ILE A 77 -11.13 -10.76 3.17
CA ILE A 77 -10.74 -10.66 4.58
C ILE A 77 -11.23 -11.94 5.28
N SER A 78 -10.37 -12.55 6.08
CA SER A 78 -10.72 -13.80 6.78
C SER A 78 -11.94 -13.62 7.68
N GLY A 79 -12.87 -14.60 7.63
CA GLY A 79 -14.08 -14.62 8.45
C GLY A 79 -15.14 -13.60 8.03
N MET A 80 -15.09 -13.07 6.79
CA MET A 80 -16.09 -12.21 6.19
C MET A 80 -16.64 -12.82 4.90
N SER A 81 -17.90 -12.55 4.60
CA SER A 81 -18.45 -12.78 3.26
C SER A 81 -17.80 -11.82 2.25
N SER A 82 -17.96 -12.08 0.96
CA SER A 82 -17.41 -11.23 -0.09
C SER A 82 -17.91 -9.77 0.00
N ASP A 83 -19.18 -9.59 0.29
CA ASP A 83 -19.78 -8.25 0.38
C ASP A 83 -19.27 -7.49 1.60
N GLU A 84 -19.19 -8.13 2.78
CA GLU A 84 -18.61 -7.55 3.99
C GLU A 84 -17.14 -7.20 3.80
N ALA A 85 -16.36 -8.10 3.16
CA ALA A 85 -14.94 -7.85 2.89
C ALA A 85 -14.76 -6.66 1.94
N ASN A 86 -15.52 -6.59 0.85
CA ASN A 86 -15.46 -5.48 -0.10
C ASN A 86 -15.78 -4.14 0.55
N GLU A 87 -16.85 -4.09 1.36
CA GLU A 87 -17.22 -2.86 2.08
C GLU A 87 -16.15 -2.47 3.11
N THR A 88 -15.63 -3.44 3.87
CA THR A 88 -14.58 -3.20 4.84
C THR A 88 -13.30 -2.70 4.17
N ILE A 89 -12.87 -3.33 3.07
CA ILE A 89 -11.70 -2.91 2.29
C ILE A 89 -11.87 -1.48 1.79
N ARG A 90 -13.06 -1.15 1.25
CA ARG A 90 -13.37 0.20 0.77
C ARG A 90 -13.26 1.23 1.89
N CYS A 91 -13.90 0.98 3.03
CA CYS A 91 -13.84 1.88 4.19
C CYS A 91 -12.42 2.06 4.72
N LEU A 92 -11.64 0.98 4.83
CA LEU A 92 -10.24 1.04 5.27
C LEU A 92 -9.37 1.80 4.27
N PHE A 93 -9.60 1.62 2.97
CA PHE A 93 -8.88 2.32 1.92
C PHE A 93 -9.17 3.82 1.95
N GLU A 94 -10.44 4.22 2.06
CA GLU A 94 -10.84 5.63 2.21
C GLU A 94 -10.23 6.25 3.46
N HIS A 95 -10.26 5.54 4.58
CA HIS A 95 -9.63 5.97 5.83
C HIS A 95 -8.12 6.15 5.70
N SER A 96 -7.42 5.23 5.05
CA SER A 96 -5.96 5.32 4.90
C SER A 96 -5.51 6.33 3.85
N THR A 97 -6.36 6.68 2.88
CA THR A 97 -6.04 7.64 1.81
C THR A 97 -6.68 9.00 1.98
N ARG A 98 -7.18 9.32 3.17
CA ARG A 98 -7.68 10.67 3.48
C ARG A 98 -6.55 11.70 3.35
N GLU A 99 -6.89 12.95 3.07
CA GLU A 99 -5.95 14.01 2.70
C GLU A 99 -4.87 14.26 3.76
N ASP A 100 -5.25 14.23 5.03
CA ASP A 100 -4.35 14.42 6.18
C ASP A 100 -3.39 13.25 6.44
N ASN A 101 -3.58 12.12 5.77
CA ASN A 101 -2.73 10.92 5.85
C ASN A 101 -1.92 10.67 4.58
N VAL A 102 -1.91 11.61 3.64
CA VAL A 102 -1.23 11.45 2.35
C VAL A 102 -0.20 12.55 2.14
N LEU A 103 1.06 12.14 2.01
CA LEU A 103 2.13 12.99 1.51
C LEU A 103 2.08 13.01 -0.03
N ARG A 104 2.03 14.19 -0.62
CA ARG A 104 2.20 14.41 -2.05
C ARG A 104 3.62 14.85 -2.34
N HIS A 105 4.40 14.03 -3.05
CA HIS A 105 5.73 14.38 -3.52
C HIS A 105 5.66 14.87 -4.97
N THR A 106 6.07 16.12 -5.19
CA THR A 106 6.27 16.68 -6.53
C THR A 106 7.74 16.50 -6.91
N TRP A 107 7.98 15.84 -8.02
CA TRP A 107 9.33 15.49 -8.46
C TRP A 107 10.09 16.68 -9.01
N ALA A 108 11.37 16.77 -8.62
CA ALA A 108 12.37 17.62 -9.25
C ALA A 108 13.45 16.75 -9.92
N PRO A 109 14.22 17.29 -10.88
CA PRO A 109 15.40 16.58 -11.40
C PRO A 109 16.34 16.16 -10.26
N ASP A 110 16.89 14.96 -10.38
CA ASP A 110 17.81 14.33 -9.41
C ASP A 110 17.20 13.94 -8.05
N ASP A 111 15.89 14.05 -7.88
CA ASP A 111 15.23 13.53 -6.68
C ASP A 111 15.39 12.01 -6.57
N VAL A 112 15.70 11.55 -5.37
CA VAL A 112 15.66 10.15 -4.95
C VAL A 112 14.74 10.02 -3.75
N VAL A 113 13.69 9.21 -3.90
CA VAL A 113 12.72 8.93 -2.82
C VAL A 113 12.78 7.46 -2.45
N MET A 114 12.93 7.19 -1.17
CA MET A 114 12.94 5.84 -0.61
C MET A 114 11.79 5.69 0.38
N TRP A 115 11.10 4.54 0.32
CA TRP A 115 10.04 4.21 1.27
C TRP A 115 10.02 2.71 1.58
N ASP A 116 9.40 2.34 2.69
CA ASP A 116 9.19 0.96 3.08
C ASP A 116 7.77 0.50 2.70
N ASN A 117 7.67 -0.45 1.77
CA ASN A 117 6.40 -1.00 1.31
C ASN A 117 5.58 -1.73 2.40
N ARG A 118 6.19 -2.04 3.55
CA ARG A 118 5.51 -2.72 4.67
C ARG A 118 4.61 -1.77 5.47
N CYS A 119 4.88 -0.47 5.38
CA CYS A 119 4.15 0.55 6.13
C CYS A 119 3.76 1.78 5.32
N VAL A 120 4.02 1.78 4.02
CA VAL A 120 3.66 2.88 3.11
C VAL A 120 2.94 2.32 1.87
N MET A 121 1.74 2.78 1.64
CA MET A 121 1.04 2.59 0.38
C MET A 121 1.32 3.77 -0.55
N HIS A 122 1.55 3.52 -1.84
CA HIS A 122 1.89 4.60 -2.77
C HIS A 122 1.22 4.42 -4.13
N ARG A 123 1.03 5.54 -4.82
CA ARG A 123 0.58 5.55 -6.22
C ARG A 123 1.16 6.74 -6.99
N ALA A 124 1.36 6.57 -8.30
CA ALA A 124 1.57 7.71 -9.19
C ALA A 124 0.24 8.45 -9.39
N ASP A 125 0.30 9.77 -9.34
CA ASP A 125 -0.80 10.64 -9.71
C ASP A 125 -0.53 11.22 -11.11
N HIS A 126 -1.30 10.79 -12.09
CA HIS A 126 -1.16 11.22 -13.48
C HIS A 126 -2.02 12.45 -13.82
N THR A 127 -2.67 13.04 -12.82
CA THR A 127 -3.51 14.21 -13.02
C THR A 127 -2.66 15.41 -13.44
N GLY A 128 -3.06 16.06 -14.52
CA GLY A 128 -2.44 17.28 -15.00
C GLY A 128 -0.98 17.14 -15.46
N VAL A 129 -0.56 15.94 -15.86
CA VAL A 129 0.80 15.72 -16.41
C VAL A 129 0.95 16.47 -17.71
N VAL A 130 2.00 17.31 -17.77
CA VAL A 130 2.42 18.03 -18.99
C VAL A 130 3.84 17.54 -19.32
N GLY A 131 4.05 17.08 -20.55
CA GLY A 131 5.32 16.52 -20.99
C GLY A 131 5.51 15.05 -20.61
N ASN A 132 6.75 14.58 -20.71
CA ASN A 132 7.10 13.20 -20.43
C ASN A 132 7.33 12.96 -18.92
N ARG A 133 6.89 11.80 -18.44
CA ARG A 133 7.19 11.31 -17.10
C ARG A 133 7.84 9.95 -17.16
N VAL A 134 9.17 9.91 -16.96
CA VAL A 134 9.94 8.67 -16.92
C VAL A 134 10.65 8.55 -15.58
N MET A 135 10.19 7.63 -14.74
CA MET A 135 10.74 7.34 -13.41
C MET A 135 11.35 5.95 -13.38
N HIS A 136 12.50 5.82 -12.75
CA HIS A 136 13.13 4.52 -12.49
C HIS A 136 12.78 4.09 -11.06
N ARG A 137 12.45 2.80 -10.89
CA ARG A 137 12.18 2.21 -9.58
C ARG A 137 12.96 0.91 -9.44
N GLY A 138 13.66 0.79 -8.31
CA GLY A 138 14.21 -0.46 -7.82
C GLY A 138 13.49 -0.90 -6.54
N MET A 139 13.62 -2.16 -6.18
CA MET A 139 13.18 -2.72 -4.90
C MET A 139 14.33 -3.49 -4.28
N VAL A 140 14.50 -3.32 -2.97
CA VAL A 140 15.41 -4.14 -2.17
C VAL A 140 14.56 -5.22 -1.49
N ALA A 141 14.90 -6.49 -1.74
CA ALA A 141 14.25 -7.60 -1.06
C ALA A 141 14.73 -7.69 0.39
N ASN A 142 13.83 -8.12 1.28
CA ASN A 142 14.20 -8.37 2.67
C ASN A 142 15.17 -9.55 2.76
N ALA A 143 16.18 -9.45 3.59
CA ALA A 143 17.17 -10.52 3.79
C ALA A 143 16.54 -11.84 4.29
N GLU A 144 15.39 -11.77 4.97
CA GLU A 144 14.63 -12.94 5.45
C GLU A 144 13.90 -13.71 4.33
N THR A 145 13.80 -13.16 3.12
CA THR A 145 13.20 -13.85 1.96
C THR A 145 14.24 -14.54 1.06
N VAL A 146 15.51 -14.43 1.37
CA VAL A 146 16.56 -15.17 0.68
C VAL A 146 16.75 -16.51 1.42
N SER A 147 15.85 -17.47 1.18
CA SER A 147 16.19 -18.88 1.42
C SER A 147 17.33 -19.22 0.49
N VAL A 148 18.53 -19.27 1.04
CA VAL A 148 19.67 -19.89 0.36
C VAL A 148 19.36 -21.38 0.31
N MET A 149 19.00 -21.89 -0.86
CA MET A 149 19.04 -23.32 -1.14
C MET A 149 20.47 -23.77 -1.40
#